data_3cfce691801fc8df41bf7c0639ab462c
#
_entry.id   3cfce691801fc8df41bf7c0639ab462c
#
_cell.length_a   1.000
_cell.length_b   1.000
_cell.length_c   1.000
_cell.angle_alpha   90.00
_cell.angle_beta   90.00
_cell.angle_gamma   90.00
#
_symmetry.space_group_name_H-M   'P 1'
#
loop_
_entity.id
_entity.type
_entity.pdbx_description
1 polymer ?
#
loop_
_entity_poly.entity_id
_entity_poly.type
_entity_poly.pdbx_seq_one_letter_code
_entity_poly.pdbx_strand_id
1 'polypeptide(L)'
;MWRILSLSILIAILFLVNACDEEKVITQETSVDATNNGFQSKAVAEIFANNCSTSGCHEDSNPASGLSLKNFSELMKGSSNRSNGTIADYGGEVIIPFRLQESLLYQMIAGNVTPISPHNNISLSQADIDSIKNWIENGARDFNGNIPFSNSSSYKVFVCDQGSDMISVIDGSSNVVSRIIDVDYIPNPDSPHMVKERGDYFYVTLIGAGKFLKISKQNYEIVGEVDGIKKAGMIQISPDGNKVYVSRSSTSDPIYNSIYVININNMSLIKEIVLPWPVNGVPHGLALTPDGKKLYVANLTLSRIGIVDAENDDATGDIGLPPGTEPMQTIISPDGDYLYVSARGTSKLMVFNTQTDTLITQIDVDGMPMQIAVTSDGNKIYLGSMMMHTVNVIQKNGNTWTRIKQISHAGFNMIHGCDITSDDRYVYVSSRNTDGMSG
;
A
#
# COMPACT_ATOMS: atom_id res chain seq x y z
N MET A 1 -36.23 58.73 -41.92
CA MET A 1 -36.91 59.53 -40.90
C MET A 1 -37.04 58.70 -39.68
N TRP A 2 -36.12 58.81 -38.83
CA TRP A 2 -35.95 59.72 -37.72
C TRP A 2 -36.90 59.42 -36.57
N ARG A 3 -36.26 58.86 -35.50
CA ARG A 3 -36.39 59.28 -34.10
C ARG A 3 -37.71 59.01 -33.39
N ILE A 4 -37.66 58.24 -32.43
CA ILE A 4 -38.12 58.40 -31.02
C ILE A 4 -38.22 56.94 -30.44
N LEU A 5 -37.20 56.45 -29.82
CA LEU A 5 -37.29 55.28 -28.98
C LEU A 5 -36.03 55.21 -28.10
N SER A 6 -35.85 56.23 -27.24
CA SER A 6 -34.75 56.25 -26.35
C SER A 6 -34.99 56.94 -25.00
N LEU A 7 -36.25 56.94 -24.53
CA LEU A 7 -36.55 57.61 -23.26
C LEU A 7 -37.44 56.82 -22.30
N SER A 8 -37.79 55.58 -22.65
CA SER A 8 -38.70 54.77 -21.80
C SER A 8 -37.97 53.62 -21.04
N ILE A 9 -36.66 53.46 -21.22
CA ILE A 9 -35.93 52.36 -20.60
C ILE A 9 -35.11 52.80 -19.37
N LEU A 10 -34.95 54.10 -19.15
CA LEU A 10 -34.12 54.60 -18.04
C LEU A 10 -34.88 54.79 -16.72
N ILE A 11 -36.22 54.68 -16.72
CA ILE A 11 -37.02 54.84 -15.49
C ILE A 11 -37.41 53.52 -14.86
N ALA A 12 -37.28 52.38 -15.56
CA ALA A 12 -37.57 51.07 -15.02
C ALA A 12 -36.39 50.44 -14.26
N ILE A 13 -35.18 50.99 -14.39
CA ILE A 13 -33.96 50.44 -13.71
C ILE A 13 -33.75 51.07 -12.33
N LEU A 14 -34.40 52.17 -12.01
CA LEU A 14 -34.19 52.85 -10.73
C LEU A 14 -35.09 52.35 -9.58
N PHE A 15 -36.06 51.46 -9.87
CA PHE A 15 -36.96 50.89 -8.85
C PHE A 15 -36.65 49.44 -8.48
N LEU A 16 -35.59 48.82 -9.05
CA LEU A 16 -35.17 47.44 -8.72
C LEU A 16 -33.93 47.38 -7.83
N VAL A 17 -33.44 48.50 -7.31
CA VAL A 17 -32.24 48.54 -6.49
C VAL A 17 -32.54 48.65 -4.97
N ASN A 18 -33.82 48.72 -4.59
CA ASN A 18 -34.17 48.80 -3.16
C ASN A 18 -34.97 47.58 -2.64
N ALA A 19 -34.82 46.43 -3.27
CA ALA A 19 -35.33 45.13 -2.74
C ALA A 19 -34.23 44.08 -2.79
N CYS A 20 -33.00 44.46 -2.45
CA CYS A 20 -32.06 43.49 -1.86
C CYS A 20 -32.32 43.53 -0.35
N ASP A 21 -33.22 42.67 0.13
CA ASP A 21 -33.04 42.11 1.41
C ASP A 21 -31.61 41.61 1.49
N GLU A 22 -30.85 42.07 2.46
CA GLU A 22 -29.65 41.44 2.86
C GLU A 22 -30.00 39.96 3.16
N GLU A 23 -29.80 39.05 2.17
CA GLU A 23 -29.46 37.71 2.49
C GLU A 23 -28.24 37.87 3.35
N LYS A 24 -28.44 37.78 4.66
CA LYS A 24 -27.37 37.35 5.57
C LYS A 24 -26.82 36.08 4.96
N VAL A 25 -25.79 36.22 4.13
CA VAL A 25 -24.79 35.18 3.97
C VAL A 25 -24.32 34.93 5.41
N ILE A 26 -24.96 33.98 6.05
CA ILE A 26 -24.40 33.33 7.22
C ILE A 26 -23.16 32.64 6.63
N THR A 27 -22.08 33.39 6.49
CA THR A 27 -20.77 32.79 6.64
C THR A 27 -20.83 32.23 8.04
N GLN A 28 -21.18 30.96 8.14
CA GLN A 28 -20.82 30.18 9.29
C GLN A 28 -19.28 30.24 9.28
N GLU A 29 -18.73 31.30 9.88
CA GLU A 29 -17.46 31.19 10.55
C GLU A 29 -17.71 30.07 11.55
N THR A 30 -17.33 28.86 11.17
CA THR A 30 -17.14 27.78 12.08
C THR A 30 -16.01 28.24 12.98
N SER A 31 -16.38 29.00 14.03
CA SER A 31 -15.50 29.18 15.16
C SER A 31 -15.14 27.77 15.59
N VAL A 32 -13.88 27.39 15.34
CA VAL A 32 -13.33 26.14 15.86
C VAL A 32 -13.63 26.22 17.36
N ASP A 33 -14.60 25.41 17.79
CA ASP A 33 -14.92 25.37 19.22
C ASP A 33 -13.71 24.78 19.92
N ALA A 34 -12.93 25.63 20.52
CA ALA A 34 -11.70 25.27 21.23
C ALA A 34 -11.95 24.20 22.30
N THR A 35 -13.20 23.99 22.72
CA THR A 35 -13.59 23.02 23.73
C THR A 35 -13.60 21.59 23.22
N ASN A 36 -13.75 21.35 21.90
CA ASN A 36 -13.76 20.00 21.33
C ASN A 36 -12.36 19.52 20.93
N ASN A 37 -11.32 20.30 21.14
CA ASN A 37 -9.94 19.91 20.82
C ASN A 37 -9.75 19.31 19.41
N GLY A 38 -10.56 19.76 18.46
CA GLY A 38 -10.53 19.29 17.07
C GLY A 38 -11.31 18.01 16.78
N PHE A 39 -11.98 17.41 17.74
CA PHE A 39 -12.86 16.26 17.53
C PHE A 39 -14.26 16.68 17.08
N GLN A 40 -14.88 15.91 16.19
CA GLN A 40 -16.28 16.12 15.83
C GLN A 40 -17.21 15.92 17.03
N SER A 41 -16.95 14.87 17.80
CA SER A 41 -17.74 14.52 18.98
C SER A 41 -17.22 15.23 20.22
N LYS A 42 -18.04 16.10 20.80
CA LYS A 42 -17.75 16.73 22.10
C LYS A 42 -17.59 15.68 23.20
N ALA A 43 -18.44 14.66 23.22
CA ALA A 43 -18.36 13.57 24.20
C ALA A 43 -17.00 12.85 24.13
N VAL A 44 -16.52 12.53 22.92
CA VAL A 44 -15.21 11.89 22.73
C VAL A 44 -14.08 12.81 23.22
N ALA A 45 -14.13 14.11 22.91
CA ALA A 45 -13.15 15.08 23.39
C ALA A 45 -13.10 15.14 24.93
N GLU A 46 -14.25 15.18 25.59
CA GLU A 46 -14.37 15.19 27.06
C GLU A 46 -13.88 13.88 27.69
N ILE A 47 -14.20 12.73 27.07
CA ILE A 47 -13.70 11.42 27.55
C ILE A 47 -12.18 11.38 27.53
N PHE A 48 -11.55 11.78 26.43
CA PHE A 48 -10.08 11.80 26.33
C PHE A 48 -9.45 12.80 27.31
N ALA A 49 -10.01 13.99 27.42
CA ALA A 49 -9.48 15.01 28.33
C ALA A 49 -9.54 14.57 29.80
N ASN A 50 -10.63 13.92 30.22
CA ASN A 50 -10.86 13.58 31.61
C ASN A 50 -10.23 12.25 32.04
N ASN A 51 -10.04 11.29 31.11
CA ASN A 51 -9.62 9.93 31.45
C ASN A 51 -8.27 9.52 30.88
N CYS A 52 -7.82 10.14 29.78
CA CYS A 52 -6.65 9.68 29.03
C CYS A 52 -5.53 10.73 28.94
N SER A 53 -5.89 11.98 28.66
CA SER A 53 -4.96 13.11 28.52
C SER A 53 -4.72 13.81 29.86
N THR A 54 -4.36 13.03 30.88
CA THR A 54 -4.06 13.54 32.22
C THR A 54 -2.56 13.51 32.45
N SER A 55 -2.12 14.26 33.51
CA SER A 55 -0.70 14.34 33.85
C SER A 55 -0.08 12.96 34.10
N GLY A 56 1.03 12.69 33.43
CA GLY A 56 1.74 11.42 33.48
C GLY A 56 1.18 10.31 32.59
N CYS A 57 0.08 10.60 31.84
CA CYS A 57 -0.51 9.71 30.85
C CYS A 57 -0.23 10.22 29.43
N HIS A 58 -1.28 10.54 28.65
CA HIS A 58 -1.17 10.94 27.23
C HIS A 58 -1.28 12.46 27.04
N GLU A 59 -0.65 13.24 27.96
CA GLU A 59 -0.56 14.68 27.92
C GLU A 59 0.61 15.17 27.00
N ASP A 60 0.57 16.42 26.58
CA ASP A 60 1.45 16.97 25.55
C ASP A 60 2.94 16.97 25.81
N SER A 61 3.36 17.25 27.06
CA SER A 61 4.76 17.59 27.34
C SER A 61 5.71 16.39 27.23
N ASN A 62 5.22 15.21 27.55
CA ASN A 62 5.93 13.93 27.44
C ASN A 62 4.93 12.76 27.49
N PRO A 63 4.15 12.55 26.44
CA PRO A 63 3.08 11.59 26.47
C PRO A 63 3.62 10.17 26.61
N ALA A 64 2.94 9.34 27.40
CA ALA A 64 3.27 7.93 27.55
C ALA A 64 3.30 7.25 26.17
N SER A 65 4.33 6.46 25.92
CA SER A 65 4.58 5.81 24.62
C SER A 65 4.67 6.78 23.44
N GLY A 66 4.89 8.08 23.68
CA GLY A 66 4.90 9.08 22.61
C GLY A 66 3.55 9.28 21.91
N LEU A 67 2.46 8.89 22.55
CA LEU A 67 1.09 9.06 22.07
C LEU A 67 0.39 10.18 22.84
N SER A 68 0.02 11.27 22.17
CA SER A 68 -0.77 12.33 22.76
C SER A 68 -2.25 12.19 22.39
N LEU A 69 -3.13 12.26 23.40
CA LEU A 69 -4.59 12.24 23.25
C LEU A 69 -5.22 13.61 23.54
N LYS A 70 -4.41 14.67 23.64
CA LYS A 70 -4.86 16.01 23.97
C LYS A 70 -5.79 16.59 22.92
N ASN A 71 -5.51 16.37 21.66
CA ASN A 71 -6.32 16.85 20.55
C ASN A 71 -6.32 15.87 19.38
N PHE A 72 -7.26 16.08 18.48
CA PHE A 72 -7.46 15.22 17.31
C PHE A 72 -6.19 15.09 16.44
N SER A 73 -5.51 16.21 16.18
CA SER A 73 -4.33 16.20 15.32
C SER A 73 -3.18 15.38 15.92
N GLU A 74 -2.97 15.47 17.23
CA GLU A 74 -1.92 14.71 17.92
C GLU A 74 -2.29 13.20 17.97
N LEU A 75 -3.55 12.88 18.28
CA LEU A 75 -4.01 11.49 18.27
C LEU A 75 -3.76 10.83 16.90
N MET A 76 -4.07 11.52 15.80
CA MET A 76 -3.91 10.98 14.45
C MET A 76 -2.47 10.81 13.99
N LYS A 77 -1.50 11.39 14.68
CA LYS A 77 -0.07 11.09 14.47
C LYS A 77 0.32 9.69 14.97
N GLY A 78 -0.48 9.11 15.84
CA GLY A 78 -0.18 7.85 16.49
C GLY A 78 0.98 7.95 17.49
N SER A 79 1.50 6.80 17.93
CA SER A 79 2.63 6.74 18.85
C SER A 79 3.96 7.00 18.15
N SER A 80 4.81 7.85 18.74
CA SER A 80 6.18 8.08 18.23
C SER A 80 7.18 6.95 18.60
N ASN A 81 6.82 6.06 19.50
CA ASN A 81 7.70 4.97 19.96
C ASN A 81 7.74 3.75 19.02
N ARG A 82 7.14 3.84 17.83
CA ARG A 82 7.15 2.79 16.79
C ARG A 82 8.55 2.40 16.32
N SER A 83 9.52 3.32 16.45
CA SER A 83 10.87 3.14 15.89
C SER A 83 11.81 2.29 16.75
N ASN A 84 11.43 1.91 17.96
CA ASN A 84 12.36 1.28 18.90
C ASN A 84 12.45 -0.25 18.79
N GLY A 85 11.81 -0.86 17.77
CA GLY A 85 11.89 -2.30 17.55
C GLY A 85 11.24 -3.16 18.65
N THR A 86 10.84 -2.57 19.75
CA THR A 86 9.88 -3.15 20.65
C THR A 86 8.51 -2.90 20.05
N ILE A 87 7.90 -3.95 19.54
CA ILE A 87 6.46 -3.96 19.34
C ILE A 87 5.88 -3.42 20.64
N ALA A 88 5.10 -2.34 20.54
CA ALA A 88 4.36 -1.89 21.70
C ALA A 88 3.67 -3.11 22.31
N ASP A 89 3.65 -3.20 23.64
CA ASP A 89 3.17 -4.38 24.36
C ASP A 89 1.80 -4.92 23.89
N TYR A 90 1.11 -4.14 23.06
CA TYR A 90 -0.20 -4.47 22.48
C TYR A 90 -0.19 -4.69 20.97
N GLY A 91 0.76 -4.10 20.21
CA GLY A 91 0.73 -4.06 18.74
C GLY A 91 -0.45 -3.24 18.18
N GLY A 92 -0.43 -2.96 16.90
CA GLY A 92 -1.54 -2.32 16.17
C GLY A 92 -1.61 -0.80 16.25
N GLU A 93 -2.54 -0.24 15.49
CA GLU A 93 -2.80 1.20 15.41
C GLU A 93 -3.77 1.67 16.48
N VAL A 94 -3.56 2.87 16.98
CA VAL A 94 -4.43 3.46 18.02
C VAL A 94 -5.86 3.62 17.50
N ILE A 95 -6.02 4.23 16.34
CA ILE A 95 -7.31 4.43 15.66
C ILE A 95 -7.13 4.15 14.18
N ILE A 96 -8.00 3.30 13.63
CA ILE A 96 -8.17 3.13 12.18
C ILE A 96 -9.62 3.53 11.86
N PRO A 97 -9.85 4.59 11.07
CA PRO A 97 -11.19 5.03 10.72
C PRO A 97 -12.04 3.91 10.11
N PHE A 98 -13.28 3.76 10.57
CA PHE A 98 -14.25 2.71 10.21
C PHE A 98 -13.90 1.29 10.69
N ARG A 99 -12.75 1.08 11.35
CA ARG A 99 -12.23 -0.24 11.69
C ARG A 99 -12.13 -0.39 13.21
N LEU A 100 -13.25 -0.78 13.80
CA LEU A 100 -13.37 -0.85 15.24
C LEU A 100 -12.50 -1.96 15.84
N GLN A 101 -12.51 -3.14 15.21
CA GLN A 101 -11.80 -4.31 15.72
C GLN A 101 -10.27 -4.18 15.59
N GLU A 102 -9.82 -3.42 14.62
CA GLU A 102 -8.40 -3.17 14.35
C GLU A 102 -7.90 -1.89 15.04
N SER A 103 -8.79 -1.12 15.70
CA SER A 103 -8.43 0.06 16.49
C SER A 103 -8.08 -0.33 17.91
N LEU A 104 -6.79 -0.28 18.27
CA LEU A 104 -6.27 -0.71 19.57
C LEU A 104 -6.96 0.00 20.74
N LEU A 105 -7.26 1.30 20.59
CA LEU A 105 -7.97 2.06 21.62
C LEU A 105 -9.29 1.37 22.00
N TYR A 106 -10.09 0.97 20.99
CA TYR A 106 -11.35 0.30 21.25
C TYR A 106 -11.13 -1.07 21.89
N GLN A 107 -10.18 -1.85 21.41
CA GLN A 107 -9.88 -3.18 21.97
C GLN A 107 -9.53 -3.09 23.46
N MET A 108 -8.79 -2.05 23.85
CA MET A 108 -8.42 -1.82 25.25
C MET A 108 -9.62 -1.42 26.12
N ILE A 109 -10.41 -0.44 25.69
CA ILE A 109 -11.53 0.08 26.50
C ILE A 109 -12.72 -0.89 26.54
N ALA A 110 -12.86 -1.76 25.53
CA ALA A 110 -13.87 -2.81 25.47
C ALA A 110 -13.48 -4.07 26.27
N GLY A 111 -12.24 -4.13 26.78
CA GLY A 111 -11.73 -5.29 27.53
C GLY A 111 -11.39 -6.50 26.68
N ASN A 112 -11.25 -6.34 25.37
CA ASN A 112 -10.87 -7.43 24.46
C ASN A 112 -9.37 -7.72 24.51
N VAL A 113 -8.57 -6.75 24.95
CA VAL A 113 -7.13 -6.87 25.20
C VAL A 113 -6.91 -6.64 26.71
N THR A 114 -6.13 -7.49 27.35
CA THR A 114 -5.83 -7.31 28.79
C THR A 114 -4.96 -6.06 28.96
N PRO A 115 -5.48 -5.01 29.63
CA PRO A 115 -4.72 -3.78 29.80
C PRO A 115 -3.51 -4.00 30.71
N ILE A 116 -2.35 -3.48 30.29
CA ILE A 116 -1.15 -3.39 31.13
C ILE A 116 -1.24 -2.14 31.99
N SER A 117 -0.66 -2.18 33.21
CA SER A 117 -0.57 -0.97 34.05
C SER A 117 0.06 0.21 33.30
N PRO A 118 -0.49 1.44 33.38
CA PRO A 118 -1.58 1.88 34.27
C PRO A 118 -3.01 1.71 33.68
N HIS A 119 -3.19 1.24 32.46
CA HIS A 119 -4.47 1.17 31.78
C HIS A 119 -5.50 0.26 32.47
N ASN A 120 -5.05 -0.72 33.24
CA ASN A 120 -5.91 -1.60 34.05
C ASN A 120 -6.70 -0.86 35.15
N ASN A 121 -6.37 0.40 35.42
CA ASN A 121 -7.05 1.24 36.41
C ASN A 121 -8.07 2.21 35.77
N ILE A 122 -8.17 2.23 34.43
CA ILE A 122 -9.12 3.08 33.71
C ILE A 122 -10.47 2.36 33.66
N SER A 123 -11.52 3.03 34.15
CA SER A 123 -12.89 2.53 34.08
C SER A 123 -13.74 3.57 33.37
N LEU A 124 -14.18 3.28 32.17
CA LEU A 124 -15.14 4.08 31.42
C LEU A 124 -16.54 3.53 31.59
N SER A 125 -17.55 4.40 31.57
CA SER A 125 -18.93 3.97 31.49
C SER A 125 -19.23 3.32 30.14
N GLN A 126 -20.26 2.47 30.08
CA GLN A 126 -20.69 1.91 28.80
C GLN A 126 -21.06 3.00 27.78
N ALA A 127 -21.65 4.10 28.23
CA ALA A 127 -22.01 5.24 27.39
C ALA A 127 -20.76 5.93 26.79
N ASP A 128 -19.65 5.99 27.53
CA ASP A 128 -18.38 6.54 27.05
C ASP A 128 -17.76 5.61 25.99
N ILE A 129 -17.76 4.30 26.26
CA ILE A 129 -17.30 3.28 25.31
C ILE A 129 -18.11 3.34 24.02
N ASP A 130 -19.43 3.42 24.11
CA ASP A 130 -20.33 3.53 22.95
C ASP A 130 -20.11 4.83 22.17
N SER A 131 -19.77 5.93 22.84
CA SER A 131 -19.46 7.20 22.19
C SER A 131 -18.18 7.11 21.35
N ILE A 132 -17.12 6.51 21.88
CA ILE A 132 -15.87 6.26 21.15
C ILE A 132 -16.10 5.27 20.00
N LYS A 133 -16.83 4.17 20.28
CA LYS A 133 -17.21 3.18 19.26
C LYS A 133 -17.90 3.86 18.07
N ASN A 134 -18.97 4.58 18.32
CA ASN A 134 -19.73 5.26 17.26
C ASN A 134 -18.87 6.26 16.48
N TRP A 135 -17.98 6.98 17.16
CA TRP A 135 -17.08 7.92 16.48
C TRP A 135 -16.11 7.20 15.54
N ILE A 136 -15.50 6.08 15.95
CA ILE A 136 -14.60 5.27 15.09
C ILE A 136 -15.38 4.68 13.90
N GLU A 137 -16.53 4.05 14.15
CA GLU A 137 -17.38 3.43 13.10
C GLU A 137 -17.87 4.46 12.06
N ASN A 138 -18.02 5.73 12.45
CA ASN A 138 -18.36 6.82 11.54
C ASN A 138 -17.14 7.52 10.92
N GLY A 139 -15.96 6.93 11.00
CA GLY A 139 -14.76 7.37 10.32
C GLY A 139 -13.85 8.27 11.14
N ALA A 140 -13.97 8.28 12.46
CA ALA A 140 -13.12 9.01 13.39
C ALA A 140 -12.90 10.48 12.95
N ARG A 141 -13.99 11.19 12.65
CA ARG A 141 -13.97 12.51 11.99
C ARG A 141 -13.43 13.62 12.88
N ASP A 142 -12.77 14.60 12.24
CA ASP A 142 -12.38 15.85 12.86
C ASP A 142 -13.59 16.79 13.07
N PHE A 143 -13.35 17.94 13.68
CA PHE A 143 -14.37 18.95 13.96
C PHE A 143 -15.12 19.41 12.72
N ASN A 144 -14.46 19.48 11.56
CA ASN A 144 -15.06 19.89 10.28
C ASN A 144 -15.80 18.73 9.58
N GLY A 145 -15.84 17.54 10.18
CA GLY A 145 -16.45 16.36 9.60
C GLY A 145 -15.57 15.62 8.60
N ASN A 146 -14.30 15.99 8.46
CA ASN A 146 -13.37 15.31 7.57
C ASN A 146 -12.93 13.97 8.17
N ILE A 147 -12.82 12.97 7.32
CA ILE A 147 -12.19 11.70 7.67
C ILE A 147 -10.67 11.91 7.67
N PRO A 148 -9.92 11.45 8.71
CA PRO A 148 -8.48 11.61 8.76
C PRO A 148 -7.80 11.01 7.51
N PHE A 149 -6.72 11.62 7.07
CA PHE A 149 -5.89 11.18 5.94
C PHE A 149 -6.57 11.17 4.55
N SER A 150 -7.81 11.67 4.43
CA SER A 150 -8.54 11.67 3.15
C SER A 150 -8.01 12.69 2.14
N ASN A 151 -7.51 13.82 2.61
CA ASN A 151 -7.06 14.95 1.79
C ASN A 151 -5.53 15.14 1.83
N SER A 152 -4.77 14.12 2.22
CA SER A 152 -3.34 14.30 2.32
C SER A 152 -2.69 14.35 0.93
N SER A 153 -1.82 15.33 0.73
CA SER A 153 -0.90 15.38 -0.41
C SER A 153 0.23 14.34 -0.29
N SER A 154 0.25 13.56 0.80
CA SER A 154 1.24 12.54 1.04
C SER A 154 0.96 11.31 0.16
N TYR A 155 2.04 10.63 -0.22
CA TYR A 155 1.92 9.32 -0.85
C TYR A 155 1.25 8.31 0.10
N LYS A 156 0.69 7.25 -0.47
CA LYS A 156 0.14 6.12 0.28
C LYS A 156 0.98 4.87 -0.01
N VAL A 157 1.13 4.04 1.01
CA VAL A 157 1.74 2.72 0.87
C VAL A 157 0.66 1.68 1.05
N PHE A 158 0.54 0.78 0.09
CA PHE A 158 -0.43 -0.31 0.12
C PHE A 158 0.29 -1.61 0.49
N VAL A 159 -0.22 -2.30 1.48
CA VAL A 159 0.34 -3.58 1.96
C VAL A 159 -0.71 -4.67 1.81
N CYS A 160 -0.33 -5.75 1.15
CA CYS A 160 -1.16 -6.96 1.08
C CYS A 160 -0.95 -7.79 2.35
N ASP A 161 -1.94 -7.81 3.23
CA ASP A 161 -1.93 -8.59 4.47
C ASP A 161 -2.48 -9.98 4.19
N GLN A 162 -1.61 -10.83 3.63
CA GLN A 162 -1.96 -12.11 3.01
C GLN A 162 -2.63 -13.11 3.96
N GLY A 163 -2.31 -13.03 5.24
CA GLY A 163 -2.85 -13.95 6.25
C GLY A 163 -4.18 -13.52 6.86
N SER A 164 -4.62 -12.28 6.61
CA SER A 164 -5.85 -11.70 7.19
C SER A 164 -6.85 -11.22 6.14
N ASP A 165 -6.59 -11.51 4.85
CA ASP A 165 -7.45 -11.14 3.72
C ASP A 165 -7.81 -9.65 3.67
N MET A 166 -6.80 -8.81 3.93
CA MET A 166 -6.92 -7.36 4.01
C MET A 166 -5.84 -6.66 3.19
N ILE A 167 -6.11 -5.40 2.88
CA ILE A 167 -5.10 -4.47 2.34
C ILE A 167 -5.01 -3.30 3.29
N SER A 168 -3.85 -3.12 3.92
CA SER A 168 -3.56 -1.95 4.73
C SER A 168 -3.09 -0.78 3.87
N VAL A 169 -3.63 0.41 4.14
CA VAL A 169 -3.22 1.67 3.51
C VAL A 169 -2.53 2.53 4.54
N ILE A 170 -1.23 2.74 4.37
CA ILE A 170 -0.40 3.56 5.26
C ILE A 170 -0.35 4.98 4.71
N ASP A 171 -0.57 5.98 5.56
CA ASP A 171 -0.33 7.38 5.23
C ASP A 171 1.15 7.70 5.33
N GLY A 172 1.77 8.11 4.23
CA GLY A 172 3.21 8.33 4.16
C GLY A 172 3.72 9.56 4.91
N SER A 173 2.84 10.47 5.34
CA SER A 173 3.25 11.63 6.15
C SER A 173 3.38 11.30 7.64
N SER A 174 2.57 10.39 8.12
CA SER A 174 2.49 9.99 9.52
C SER A 174 3.00 8.56 9.79
N ASN A 175 3.14 7.76 8.73
CA ASN A 175 3.47 6.33 8.80
C ASN A 175 2.49 5.54 9.69
N VAL A 176 1.20 5.88 9.63
CA VAL A 176 0.13 5.17 10.31
C VAL A 176 -0.78 4.45 9.32
N VAL A 177 -1.36 3.32 9.73
CA VAL A 177 -2.40 2.67 8.93
C VAL A 177 -3.65 3.56 8.95
N SER A 178 -3.98 4.13 7.81
CA SER A 178 -5.08 5.09 7.66
C SER A 178 -6.38 4.45 7.22
N ARG A 179 -6.30 3.28 6.58
CA ARG A 179 -7.46 2.47 6.12
C ARG A 179 -7.08 1.00 6.09
N ILE A 180 -8.10 0.18 6.24
CA ILE A 180 -8.04 -1.26 5.93
C ILE A 180 -9.18 -1.57 4.97
N ILE A 181 -8.88 -2.34 3.93
CA ILE A 181 -9.82 -2.77 2.90
C ILE A 181 -9.95 -4.29 3.01
N ASP A 182 -11.16 -4.77 3.27
CA ASP A 182 -11.44 -6.20 3.29
C ASP A 182 -11.49 -6.76 1.86
N VAL A 183 -10.90 -7.92 1.67
CA VAL A 183 -10.92 -8.67 0.41
C VAL A 183 -11.29 -10.14 0.64
N ASP A 184 -12.12 -10.38 1.67
CA ASP A 184 -12.61 -11.69 2.09
C ASP A 184 -13.82 -12.12 1.22
N TYR A 185 -13.58 -12.95 0.22
CA TYR A 185 -14.58 -13.46 -0.73
C TYR A 185 -14.95 -14.92 -0.52
N ILE A 186 -14.05 -15.71 0.05
CA ILE A 186 -14.24 -17.17 0.21
C ILE A 186 -13.92 -17.61 1.64
N PRO A 187 -14.47 -18.75 2.12
CA PRO A 187 -14.20 -19.25 3.48
C PRO A 187 -12.74 -19.65 3.75
N ASN A 188 -11.95 -19.84 2.71
CA ASN A 188 -10.49 -20.09 2.82
C ASN A 188 -9.75 -18.76 2.60
N PRO A 189 -8.49 -18.63 3.00
CA PRO A 189 -7.75 -17.41 2.76
C PRO A 189 -7.75 -16.98 1.29
N ASP A 190 -8.22 -15.76 1.03
CA ASP A 190 -8.18 -15.12 -0.29
C ASP A 190 -6.76 -14.73 -0.66
N SER A 191 -5.97 -14.43 0.34
CA SER A 191 -4.53 -14.17 0.26
C SER A 191 -4.17 -13.09 -0.76
N PRO A 192 -4.42 -11.80 -0.48
CA PRO A 192 -3.94 -10.72 -1.33
C PRO A 192 -2.42 -10.80 -1.47
N HIS A 193 -1.91 -10.79 -2.71
CA HIS A 193 -0.53 -11.16 -2.97
C HIS A 193 0.33 -10.02 -3.51
N MET A 194 -0.20 -9.25 -4.43
CA MET A 194 0.50 -8.12 -5.04
C MET A 194 -0.43 -6.96 -5.25
N VAL A 195 0.07 -5.75 -5.04
CA VAL A 195 -0.61 -4.50 -5.37
C VAL A 195 0.24 -3.69 -6.35
N LYS A 196 -0.40 -3.09 -7.36
CA LYS A 196 0.20 -2.13 -8.30
C LYS A 196 -0.74 -0.98 -8.53
N GLU A 197 -0.21 0.23 -8.47
CA GLU A 197 -1.00 1.44 -8.74
C GLU A 197 -0.87 1.90 -10.19
N ARG A 198 -1.94 2.53 -10.68
CA ARG A 198 -1.94 3.30 -11.92
C ARG A 198 -3.08 4.32 -11.94
N GLY A 199 -2.75 5.59 -12.14
CA GLY A 199 -3.73 6.68 -12.17
C GLY A 199 -4.54 6.76 -10.87
N ASP A 200 -5.85 6.79 -10.99
CA ASP A 200 -6.78 6.90 -9.85
C ASP A 200 -7.10 5.56 -9.19
N TYR A 201 -6.45 4.48 -9.62
CA TYR A 201 -6.73 3.13 -9.16
C TYR A 201 -5.46 2.41 -8.69
N PHE A 202 -5.67 1.40 -7.90
CA PHE A 202 -4.70 0.34 -7.67
C PHE A 202 -5.35 -1.02 -7.91
N TYR A 203 -4.52 -1.99 -8.24
CA TYR A 203 -4.93 -3.31 -8.66
C TYR A 203 -4.32 -4.35 -7.74
N VAL A 204 -5.10 -5.38 -7.39
CA VAL A 204 -4.70 -6.40 -6.41
C VAL A 204 -5.00 -7.77 -6.96
N THR A 205 -4.07 -8.70 -6.74
CA THR A 205 -4.30 -10.13 -6.98
C THR A 205 -4.63 -10.84 -5.68
N LEU A 206 -5.64 -11.70 -5.72
CA LEU A 206 -5.99 -12.62 -4.65
C LEU A 206 -5.59 -14.03 -5.07
N ILE A 207 -4.45 -14.51 -4.57
CA ILE A 207 -3.87 -15.79 -5.04
C ILE A 207 -4.68 -17.00 -4.60
N GLY A 208 -5.34 -16.91 -3.43
CA GLY A 208 -6.23 -17.94 -2.89
C GLY A 208 -7.60 -17.95 -3.58
N ALA A 209 -8.26 -16.80 -3.67
CA ALA A 209 -9.56 -16.67 -4.31
C ALA A 209 -9.52 -16.78 -5.84
N GLY A 210 -8.36 -16.54 -6.46
CA GLY A 210 -8.23 -16.52 -7.91
C GLY A 210 -8.94 -15.33 -8.55
N LYS A 211 -8.79 -14.14 -7.96
CA LYS A 211 -9.36 -12.88 -8.42
C LYS A 211 -8.30 -11.84 -8.74
N PHE A 212 -8.67 -10.92 -9.62
CA PHE A 212 -7.93 -9.67 -9.87
C PHE A 212 -8.88 -8.50 -9.67
N LEU A 213 -8.53 -7.58 -8.77
CA LEU A 213 -9.37 -6.48 -8.32
C LEU A 213 -8.86 -5.14 -8.85
N LYS A 214 -9.79 -4.22 -9.12
CA LYS A 214 -9.56 -2.79 -9.36
C LYS A 214 -10.21 -1.99 -8.24
N ILE A 215 -9.42 -1.19 -7.53
CA ILE A 215 -9.84 -0.44 -6.35
C ILE A 215 -9.58 1.05 -6.57
N SER A 216 -10.57 1.88 -6.26
CA SER A 216 -10.47 3.33 -6.34
C SER A 216 -9.57 3.89 -5.23
N LYS A 217 -8.64 4.79 -5.57
CA LYS A 217 -7.83 5.51 -4.57
C LYS A 217 -8.64 6.59 -3.84
N GLN A 218 -9.76 7.03 -4.39
CA GLN A 218 -10.57 8.11 -3.83
C GLN A 218 -11.33 7.68 -2.59
N ASN A 219 -11.95 6.50 -2.65
CA ASN A 219 -12.86 6.01 -1.59
C ASN A 219 -12.52 4.58 -1.12
N TYR A 220 -11.49 3.95 -1.70
CA TYR A 220 -11.06 2.59 -1.42
C TYR A 220 -12.11 1.51 -1.71
N GLU A 221 -13.07 1.80 -2.58
CA GLU A 221 -14.08 0.84 -3.02
C GLU A 221 -13.57 -0.02 -4.18
N ILE A 222 -13.97 -1.28 -4.18
CA ILE A 222 -13.73 -2.20 -5.30
C ILE A 222 -14.68 -1.81 -6.42
N VAL A 223 -14.12 -1.35 -7.54
CA VAL A 223 -14.88 -0.82 -8.70
C VAL A 223 -14.81 -1.73 -9.91
N GLY A 224 -14.12 -2.85 -9.81
CA GLY A 224 -14.05 -3.85 -10.86
C GLY A 224 -13.32 -5.11 -10.41
N GLU A 225 -13.69 -6.24 -10.99
CA GLU A 225 -13.05 -7.52 -10.69
C GLU A 225 -13.01 -8.43 -11.93
N VAL A 226 -12.05 -9.35 -11.94
CA VAL A 226 -11.95 -10.45 -12.90
C VAL A 226 -11.86 -11.75 -12.11
N ASP A 227 -12.81 -12.64 -12.33
CA ASP A 227 -12.87 -13.96 -11.72
C ASP A 227 -12.09 -15.01 -12.51
N GLY A 228 -11.81 -16.14 -11.86
CA GLY A 228 -11.21 -17.31 -12.51
C GLY A 228 -9.72 -17.15 -12.81
N ILE A 229 -9.07 -16.14 -12.26
CA ILE A 229 -7.62 -15.87 -12.38
C ILE A 229 -6.87 -16.75 -11.37
N LYS A 230 -6.93 -18.05 -11.55
CA LYS A 230 -6.40 -19.04 -10.60
C LYS A 230 -4.91 -18.82 -10.33
N LYS A 231 -4.51 -18.82 -9.06
CA LYS A 231 -3.12 -18.65 -8.60
C LYS A 231 -2.55 -17.27 -8.97
N ALA A 232 -3.42 -16.25 -9.02
CA ALA A 232 -3.04 -14.87 -9.36
C ALA A 232 -1.96 -14.33 -8.42
N GLY A 233 -0.75 -14.14 -8.92
CA GLY A 233 0.41 -13.70 -8.16
C GLY A 233 0.85 -12.28 -8.50
N MET A 234 2.00 -12.14 -9.17
CA MET A 234 2.59 -10.83 -9.48
C MET A 234 1.84 -10.11 -10.59
N ILE A 235 1.91 -8.78 -10.55
CA ILE A 235 1.25 -7.88 -11.49
C ILE A 235 2.29 -7.05 -12.25
N GLN A 236 2.13 -6.91 -13.57
CA GLN A 236 2.84 -5.93 -14.38
C GLN A 236 1.86 -5.22 -15.32
N ILE A 237 1.77 -3.90 -15.20
CA ILE A 237 0.87 -3.07 -16.04
C ILE A 237 1.65 -2.57 -17.26
N SER A 238 1.01 -2.61 -18.43
CA SER A 238 1.60 -2.06 -19.68
C SER A 238 1.77 -0.53 -19.59
N PRO A 239 2.80 0.05 -20.27
CA PRO A 239 3.05 1.48 -20.20
C PRO A 239 1.88 2.34 -20.67
N ASP A 240 1.09 1.86 -21.63
CA ASP A 240 -0.12 2.53 -22.12
C ASP A 240 -1.32 2.42 -21.16
N GLY A 241 -1.23 1.53 -20.14
CA GLY A 241 -2.27 1.33 -19.16
C GLY A 241 -3.50 0.57 -19.67
N ASN A 242 -3.39 -0.18 -20.76
CA ASN A 242 -4.50 -0.93 -21.33
C ASN A 242 -4.51 -2.40 -20.92
N LYS A 243 -3.33 -2.98 -20.73
CA LYS A 243 -3.16 -4.38 -20.36
C LYS A 243 -2.49 -4.53 -19.00
N VAL A 244 -2.78 -5.62 -18.36
CA VAL A 244 -2.02 -6.13 -17.21
C VAL A 244 -1.66 -7.59 -17.42
N TYR A 245 -0.43 -7.93 -17.08
CA TYR A 245 0.07 -9.29 -17.04
C TYR A 245 0.04 -9.77 -15.58
N VAL A 246 -0.52 -10.96 -15.36
CA VAL A 246 -0.62 -11.58 -14.03
C VAL A 246 -0.02 -12.97 -14.07
N SER A 247 1.00 -13.22 -13.23
CA SER A 247 1.61 -14.55 -13.14
C SER A 247 0.77 -15.51 -12.29
N ARG A 248 0.89 -16.81 -12.58
CA ARG A 248 0.25 -17.88 -11.80
C ARG A 248 1.24 -18.46 -10.79
N SER A 249 1.43 -17.76 -9.69
CA SER A 249 2.59 -17.84 -8.81
C SER A 249 2.43 -18.82 -7.63
N SER A 250 1.90 -20.01 -7.84
CA SER A 250 1.74 -20.98 -6.74
C SER A 250 2.39 -22.32 -7.05
N THR A 251 3.16 -22.82 -6.10
CA THR A 251 3.77 -24.16 -6.14
C THR A 251 2.84 -25.28 -5.71
N SER A 252 1.64 -24.97 -5.19
CA SER A 252 0.65 -25.98 -4.82
C SER A 252 -0.07 -26.54 -6.06
N ASP A 253 -0.39 -27.84 -6.04
CA ASP A 253 -1.10 -28.50 -7.12
C ASP A 253 -2.51 -27.94 -7.34
N PRO A 254 -2.99 -27.86 -8.59
CA PRO A 254 -2.22 -28.00 -9.83
C PRO A 254 -1.30 -26.81 -10.09
N ILE A 255 -0.08 -27.08 -10.59
CA ILE A 255 0.88 -26.06 -11.03
C ILE A 255 0.52 -25.61 -12.45
N TYR A 256 0.72 -24.31 -12.72
CA TYR A 256 0.44 -23.71 -14.02
C TYR A 256 1.65 -22.92 -14.52
N ASN A 257 2.13 -23.24 -15.70
CA ASN A 257 3.27 -22.57 -16.37
C ASN A 257 2.81 -21.46 -17.32
N SER A 258 1.88 -20.63 -16.89
CA SER A 258 1.26 -19.59 -17.73
C SER A 258 1.10 -18.26 -16.98
N ILE A 259 0.85 -17.22 -17.76
CA ILE A 259 0.46 -15.90 -17.28
C ILE A 259 -0.85 -15.47 -17.93
N TYR A 260 -1.62 -14.64 -17.24
CA TYR A 260 -2.83 -14.04 -17.78
C TYR A 260 -2.54 -12.66 -18.36
N VAL A 261 -3.25 -12.32 -19.44
CA VAL A 261 -3.34 -10.96 -20.00
C VAL A 261 -4.76 -10.45 -19.80
N ILE A 262 -4.90 -9.34 -19.09
CA ILE A 262 -6.21 -8.76 -18.73
C ILE A 262 -6.29 -7.36 -19.31
N ASN A 263 -7.46 -7.01 -19.87
CA ASN A 263 -7.80 -5.64 -20.21
C ASN A 263 -8.30 -4.93 -18.96
N ILE A 264 -7.55 -3.90 -18.48
CA ILE A 264 -7.89 -3.21 -17.23
C ILE A 264 -8.95 -2.10 -17.39
N ASN A 265 -9.30 -1.73 -18.62
CA ASN A 265 -10.33 -0.73 -18.86
C ASN A 265 -11.74 -1.29 -18.69
N ASN A 266 -11.96 -2.52 -19.19
CA ASN A 266 -13.25 -3.23 -19.07
C ASN A 266 -13.20 -4.43 -18.13
N MET A 267 -12.07 -4.66 -17.43
CA MET A 267 -11.88 -5.75 -16.48
C MET A 267 -12.25 -7.12 -17.06
N SER A 268 -11.60 -7.50 -18.16
CA SER A 268 -11.83 -8.79 -18.84
C SER A 268 -10.54 -9.52 -19.18
N LEU A 269 -10.55 -10.83 -19.07
CA LEU A 269 -9.45 -11.69 -19.52
C LEU A 269 -9.34 -11.61 -21.05
N ILE A 270 -8.17 -11.29 -21.56
CA ILE A 270 -7.85 -11.27 -22.98
C ILE A 270 -7.35 -12.64 -23.42
N LYS A 271 -6.30 -13.17 -22.73
CA LYS A 271 -5.56 -14.34 -23.15
C LYS A 271 -4.85 -14.98 -21.95
N GLU A 272 -4.60 -16.25 -22.03
CA GLU A 272 -3.61 -16.97 -21.22
C GLU A 272 -2.41 -17.33 -22.10
N ILE A 273 -1.20 -16.91 -21.71
CA ILE A 273 0.06 -17.20 -22.41
C ILE A 273 0.72 -18.36 -21.68
N VAL A 274 0.83 -19.51 -22.36
CA VAL A 274 1.59 -20.65 -21.85
C VAL A 274 3.07 -20.43 -22.15
N LEU A 275 3.90 -20.53 -21.10
CA LEU A 275 5.35 -20.34 -21.22
C LEU A 275 6.02 -21.63 -21.72
N PRO A 276 7.16 -21.55 -22.45
CA PRO A 276 7.82 -22.70 -23.07
C PRO A 276 8.60 -23.54 -22.03
N TRP A 277 7.98 -23.81 -20.90
CA TRP A 277 8.57 -24.54 -19.77
C TRP A 277 7.89 -25.88 -19.54
N PRO A 278 8.56 -26.81 -18.86
CA PRO A 278 7.87 -27.97 -18.29
C PRO A 278 6.72 -27.58 -17.39
N VAL A 279 5.73 -28.45 -17.25
CA VAL A 279 4.50 -28.20 -16.48
C VAL A 279 4.70 -27.86 -15.00
N ASN A 280 5.89 -28.12 -14.45
CA ASN A 280 6.26 -27.76 -13.07
C ASN A 280 6.94 -26.39 -12.96
N GLY A 281 7.05 -25.65 -14.06
CA GLY A 281 7.56 -24.28 -14.06
C GLY A 281 6.54 -23.31 -13.48
N VAL A 282 6.89 -22.58 -12.43
CA VAL A 282 6.02 -21.62 -11.74
C VAL A 282 6.41 -20.19 -12.11
N PRO A 283 5.59 -19.47 -12.89
CA PRO A 283 5.82 -18.06 -13.17
C PRO A 283 5.69 -17.23 -11.89
N HIS A 284 6.60 -16.27 -11.67
CA HIS A 284 6.53 -15.39 -10.51
C HIS A 284 6.81 -13.93 -10.92
N GLY A 285 7.98 -13.37 -10.64
CA GLY A 285 8.31 -11.99 -10.94
C GLY A 285 8.10 -11.63 -12.41
N LEU A 286 7.52 -10.47 -12.66
CA LEU A 286 7.23 -9.93 -13.98
C LEU A 286 7.92 -8.57 -14.16
N ALA A 287 8.59 -8.36 -15.29
CA ALA A 287 9.18 -7.08 -15.63
C ALA A 287 8.98 -6.78 -17.12
N LEU A 288 8.33 -5.67 -17.43
CA LEU A 288 8.06 -5.22 -18.79
C LEU A 288 9.00 -4.05 -19.13
N THR A 289 9.59 -4.10 -20.32
CA THR A 289 10.43 -2.99 -20.82
C THR A 289 9.62 -1.69 -20.94
N PRO A 290 10.25 -0.51 -20.76
CA PRO A 290 9.54 0.78 -20.79
C PRO A 290 8.83 1.06 -22.14
N ASP A 291 9.28 0.47 -23.23
CA ASP A 291 8.63 0.53 -24.55
C ASP A 291 7.40 -0.40 -24.66
N GLY A 292 7.17 -1.23 -23.64
CA GLY A 292 6.03 -2.15 -23.59
C GLY A 292 6.13 -3.39 -24.48
N LYS A 293 7.31 -3.70 -25.05
CA LYS A 293 7.45 -4.74 -26.08
C LYS A 293 7.88 -6.09 -25.55
N LYS A 294 8.73 -6.10 -24.53
CA LYS A 294 9.32 -7.34 -24.00
C LYS A 294 8.97 -7.51 -22.51
N LEU A 295 8.36 -8.61 -22.18
CA LEU A 295 8.08 -9.01 -20.80
C LEU A 295 8.98 -10.17 -20.38
N TYR A 296 9.70 -9.99 -19.28
CA TYR A 296 10.45 -11.05 -18.62
C TYR A 296 9.66 -11.68 -17.50
N VAL A 297 9.71 -13.00 -17.38
CA VAL A 297 8.97 -13.79 -16.42
C VAL A 297 9.93 -14.68 -15.63
N ALA A 298 10.15 -14.39 -14.34
CA ALA A 298 10.94 -15.24 -13.48
C ALA A 298 10.26 -16.60 -13.25
N ASN A 299 11.03 -17.66 -13.22
CA ASN A 299 10.52 -19.00 -12.89
C ASN A 299 10.99 -19.41 -11.51
N LEU A 300 10.07 -19.51 -10.56
CA LEU A 300 10.34 -19.77 -9.16
C LEU A 300 10.93 -21.16 -8.86
N THR A 301 10.65 -22.13 -9.71
CA THR A 301 11.01 -23.57 -9.51
C THR A 301 12.07 -24.07 -10.46
N LEU A 302 12.28 -23.37 -11.57
CA LEU A 302 13.29 -23.69 -12.59
C LEU A 302 14.28 -22.55 -12.73
N SER A 303 15.52 -22.88 -13.07
CA SER A 303 16.56 -21.86 -13.32
C SER A 303 16.41 -21.23 -14.70
N ARG A 304 15.30 -20.47 -14.91
CA ARG A 304 14.96 -19.86 -16.20
C ARG A 304 14.23 -18.52 -16.02
N ILE A 305 14.36 -17.67 -17.03
CA ILE A 305 13.54 -16.45 -17.19
C ILE A 305 12.86 -16.56 -18.54
N GLY A 306 11.53 -16.59 -18.58
CA GLY A 306 10.76 -16.57 -19.81
C GLY A 306 10.77 -15.20 -20.47
N ILE A 307 10.66 -15.20 -21.79
CA ILE A 307 10.56 -14.00 -22.63
C ILE A 307 9.23 -14.05 -23.37
N VAL A 308 8.47 -12.96 -23.27
CA VAL A 308 7.19 -12.79 -23.94
C VAL A 308 7.26 -11.54 -24.81
N ASP A 309 6.86 -11.66 -26.06
CA ASP A 309 6.50 -10.55 -26.92
C ASP A 309 5.18 -9.96 -26.43
N ALA A 310 5.26 -8.79 -25.81
CA ALA A 310 4.09 -8.14 -25.18
C ALA A 310 3.25 -7.33 -26.20
N GLU A 311 3.71 -7.13 -27.43
CA GLU A 311 2.90 -6.56 -28.51
C GLU A 311 1.89 -7.60 -29.02
N ASN A 312 2.33 -8.86 -29.20
CA ASN A 312 1.54 -9.95 -29.72
C ASN A 312 0.98 -10.89 -28.63
N ASP A 313 1.39 -10.72 -27.40
CA ASP A 313 1.05 -11.56 -26.24
C ASP A 313 1.45 -13.05 -26.46
N ASP A 314 2.64 -13.30 -26.97
CA ASP A 314 3.16 -14.62 -27.27
C ASP A 314 4.50 -14.90 -26.58
N ALA A 315 4.67 -16.11 -26.03
CA ALA A 315 5.96 -16.53 -25.49
C ALA A 315 6.94 -16.81 -26.62
N THR A 316 8.12 -16.17 -26.57
CA THR A 316 9.11 -16.24 -27.66
C THR A 316 10.36 -17.05 -27.31
N GLY A 317 10.62 -17.29 -26.03
CA GLY A 317 11.78 -18.04 -25.58
C GLY A 317 12.04 -17.95 -24.10
N ASP A 318 13.24 -18.31 -23.70
CA ASP A 318 13.71 -18.16 -22.32
C ASP A 318 15.24 -17.95 -22.23
N ILE A 319 15.69 -17.43 -21.10
CA ILE A 319 17.09 -17.33 -20.69
C ILE A 319 17.37 -18.46 -19.70
N GLY A 320 18.28 -19.36 -20.02
CA GLY A 320 18.79 -20.37 -19.10
C GLY A 320 19.71 -19.76 -18.05
N LEU A 321 19.52 -20.13 -16.79
CA LEU A 321 20.32 -19.69 -15.66
C LEU A 321 21.15 -20.87 -15.07
N PRO A 322 22.19 -20.60 -14.28
CA PRO A 322 22.89 -21.65 -13.54
C PRO A 322 21.92 -22.50 -12.70
N PRO A 323 22.13 -23.81 -12.60
CA PRO A 323 21.24 -24.68 -11.80
C PRO A 323 21.09 -24.19 -10.36
N GLY A 324 19.87 -24.29 -9.83
CA GLY A 324 19.55 -23.87 -8.46
C GLY A 324 19.39 -22.36 -8.28
N THR A 325 19.31 -21.56 -9.36
CA THR A 325 19.16 -20.10 -9.26
C THR A 325 17.82 -19.69 -8.64
N GLU A 326 16.72 -20.37 -8.96
CA GLU A 326 15.37 -20.06 -8.47
C GLU A 326 15.06 -18.55 -8.53
N PRO A 327 14.96 -17.96 -9.73
CA PRO A 327 14.69 -16.53 -9.87
C PRO A 327 13.33 -16.20 -9.28
N MET A 328 13.27 -15.21 -8.36
CA MET A 328 12.05 -14.83 -7.63
C MET A 328 11.40 -13.61 -8.24
N GLN A 329 12.12 -12.49 -8.29
CA GLN A 329 11.65 -11.21 -8.78
C GLN A 329 12.50 -10.75 -9.96
N THR A 330 11.82 -10.08 -10.90
CA THR A 330 12.45 -9.34 -11.99
C THR A 330 12.00 -7.89 -11.94
N ILE A 331 12.93 -6.96 -12.25
CA ILE A 331 12.63 -5.54 -12.41
C ILE A 331 13.53 -4.94 -13.48
N ILE A 332 13.00 -4.05 -14.31
CA ILE A 332 13.77 -3.29 -15.30
C ILE A 332 14.30 -2.01 -14.67
N SER A 333 15.52 -1.62 -15.00
CA SER A 333 16.06 -0.30 -14.66
C SER A 333 15.23 0.82 -15.29
N PRO A 334 15.17 2.03 -14.69
CA PRO A 334 14.36 3.13 -15.22
C PRO A 334 14.72 3.54 -16.67
N ASP A 335 15.99 3.39 -17.07
CA ASP A 335 16.47 3.62 -18.44
C ASP A 335 16.10 2.50 -19.43
N GLY A 336 15.65 1.36 -18.93
CA GLY A 336 15.26 0.20 -19.73
C GLY A 336 16.41 -0.72 -20.12
N ASP A 337 17.67 -0.38 -19.82
CA ASP A 337 18.86 -1.07 -20.31
C ASP A 337 19.21 -2.35 -19.55
N TYR A 338 18.74 -2.47 -18.30
CA TYR A 338 19.11 -3.57 -17.41
C TYR A 338 17.91 -4.28 -16.83
N LEU A 339 17.97 -5.61 -16.80
CA LEU A 339 17.07 -6.46 -16.04
C LEU A 339 17.79 -6.92 -14.77
N TYR A 340 17.22 -6.61 -13.62
CA TYR A 340 17.66 -7.09 -12.32
C TYR A 340 16.83 -8.29 -11.91
N VAL A 341 17.49 -9.34 -11.40
CA VAL A 341 16.84 -10.59 -11.00
C VAL A 341 17.33 -11.00 -9.62
N SER A 342 16.42 -11.18 -8.68
CA SER A 342 16.75 -11.81 -7.39
C SER A 342 16.83 -13.32 -7.55
N ALA A 343 18.04 -13.86 -7.46
CA ALA A 343 18.34 -15.28 -7.55
C ALA A 343 18.26 -15.90 -6.16
N ARG A 344 17.06 -16.31 -5.76
CA ARG A 344 16.72 -16.76 -4.40
C ARG A 344 17.56 -17.95 -3.96
N GLY A 345 17.71 -18.94 -4.84
CA GLY A 345 18.39 -20.19 -4.51
C GLY A 345 19.92 -20.06 -4.42
N THR A 346 20.52 -19.04 -5.09
CA THR A 346 21.98 -18.84 -5.11
C THR A 346 22.45 -17.59 -4.36
N SER A 347 21.54 -16.86 -3.71
CA SER A 347 21.84 -15.66 -2.92
C SER A 347 22.60 -14.59 -3.74
N LYS A 348 22.06 -14.27 -4.93
CA LYS A 348 22.64 -13.27 -5.83
C LYS A 348 21.62 -12.29 -6.34
N LEU A 349 22.06 -11.06 -6.62
CA LEU A 349 21.42 -10.18 -7.57
C LEU A 349 22.10 -10.39 -8.92
N MET A 350 21.35 -10.78 -9.94
CA MET A 350 21.85 -10.94 -11.31
C MET A 350 21.43 -9.73 -12.16
N VAL A 351 22.34 -9.28 -13.02
CA VAL A 351 22.13 -8.13 -13.93
C VAL A 351 22.29 -8.59 -15.36
N PHE A 352 21.26 -8.38 -16.18
CA PHE A 352 21.26 -8.71 -17.61
C PHE A 352 21.12 -7.44 -18.43
N ASN A 353 21.66 -7.48 -19.64
CA ASN A 353 21.39 -6.50 -20.69
C ASN A 353 20.03 -6.85 -21.36
N THR A 354 19.11 -5.89 -21.44
CA THR A 354 17.77 -6.13 -21.99
C THR A 354 17.72 -6.23 -23.52
N GLN A 355 18.71 -5.68 -24.22
CA GLN A 355 18.76 -5.73 -25.68
C GLN A 355 19.31 -7.08 -26.19
N THR A 356 20.28 -7.64 -25.47
CA THR A 356 20.94 -8.88 -25.85
C THR A 356 20.53 -10.10 -25.06
N ASP A 357 19.76 -9.91 -23.95
CA ASP A 357 19.33 -10.93 -23.01
C ASP A 357 20.50 -11.70 -22.36
N THR A 358 21.67 -11.05 -22.27
CA THR A 358 22.91 -11.67 -21.76
C THR A 358 23.22 -11.22 -20.34
N LEU A 359 23.75 -12.14 -19.52
CA LEU A 359 24.20 -11.84 -18.17
C LEU A 359 25.44 -10.93 -18.21
N ILE A 360 25.38 -9.77 -17.54
CA ILE A 360 26.50 -8.83 -17.39
C ILE A 360 27.29 -9.18 -16.13
N THR A 361 26.64 -9.33 -14.99
CA THR A 361 27.31 -9.57 -13.71
C THR A 361 26.37 -10.20 -12.69
N GLN A 362 26.96 -10.68 -11.60
CA GLN A 362 26.25 -11.18 -10.42
C GLN A 362 26.89 -10.57 -9.18
N ILE A 363 26.07 -10.17 -8.22
CA ILE A 363 26.49 -9.58 -6.96
C ILE A 363 26.02 -10.49 -5.83
N ASP A 364 26.96 -10.86 -4.95
CA ASP A 364 26.63 -11.63 -3.74
C ASP A 364 25.81 -10.77 -2.78
N VAL A 365 24.69 -11.30 -2.35
CA VAL A 365 23.76 -10.69 -1.39
C VAL A 365 23.47 -11.68 -0.27
N ASP A 366 22.75 -11.24 0.75
CA ASP A 366 22.38 -12.11 1.84
C ASP A 366 21.36 -13.17 1.41
N GLY A 367 21.26 -14.25 2.19
CA GLY A 367 20.51 -15.44 1.84
C GLY A 367 19.03 -15.20 1.55
N MET A 368 18.54 -15.83 0.49
CA MET A 368 17.17 -15.80 0.01
C MET A 368 16.68 -14.39 -0.34
N PRO A 369 17.31 -13.74 -1.35
CA PRO A 369 16.85 -12.44 -1.84
C PRO A 369 15.44 -12.53 -2.43
N MET A 370 14.59 -11.56 -2.08
CA MET A 370 13.17 -11.52 -2.44
C MET A 370 12.87 -10.35 -3.38
N GLN A 371 12.02 -9.40 -3.00
CA GLN A 371 11.65 -8.28 -3.85
C GLN A 371 12.74 -7.22 -3.93
N ILE A 372 12.76 -6.53 -5.08
CA ILE A 372 13.74 -5.52 -5.49
C ILE A 372 13.03 -4.19 -5.65
N ALA A 373 13.62 -3.12 -5.13
CA ALA A 373 13.25 -1.74 -5.44
C ALA A 373 14.46 -1.00 -6.04
N VAL A 374 14.20 -0.12 -7.01
CA VAL A 374 15.24 0.66 -7.71
C VAL A 374 14.88 2.13 -7.62
N THR A 375 15.85 3.00 -7.30
CA THR A 375 15.65 4.45 -7.29
C THR A 375 15.29 4.98 -8.68
N SER A 376 14.59 6.10 -8.74
CA SER A 376 14.14 6.72 -10.00
C SER A 376 15.29 7.08 -10.94
N ASP A 377 16.47 7.39 -10.39
CA ASP A 377 17.72 7.63 -11.14
C ASP A 377 18.45 6.34 -11.55
N GLY A 378 17.96 5.18 -11.13
CA GLY A 378 18.56 3.87 -11.42
C GLY A 378 19.88 3.56 -10.70
N ASN A 379 20.33 4.44 -9.80
CA ASN A 379 21.67 4.35 -9.21
C ASN A 379 21.74 3.50 -7.94
N LYS A 380 20.59 3.27 -7.27
CA LYS A 380 20.55 2.39 -6.10
C LYS A 380 19.49 1.31 -6.24
N ILE A 381 19.83 0.14 -5.74
CA ILE A 381 18.96 -1.02 -5.70
C ILE A 381 18.86 -1.48 -4.25
N TYR A 382 17.63 -1.66 -3.78
CA TYR A 382 17.33 -2.22 -2.47
C TYR A 382 16.74 -3.61 -2.66
N LEU A 383 17.24 -4.57 -1.90
CA LEU A 383 16.88 -5.97 -2.03
C LEU A 383 16.68 -6.61 -0.67
N GLY A 384 15.44 -7.00 -0.38
CA GLY A 384 15.10 -7.70 0.86
C GLY A 384 15.69 -9.10 0.90
N SER A 385 16.21 -9.50 2.06
CA SER A 385 16.74 -10.84 2.33
C SER A 385 15.90 -11.52 3.40
N MET A 386 15.20 -12.59 3.01
CA MET A 386 14.25 -13.27 3.88
C MET A 386 14.94 -14.04 5.01
N MET A 387 16.01 -14.78 4.72
CA MET A 387 16.68 -15.65 5.71
C MET A 387 17.59 -14.88 6.67
N MET A 388 18.08 -13.71 6.27
CA MET A 388 18.98 -12.91 7.11
C MET A 388 18.31 -11.71 7.74
N HIS A 389 17.00 -11.49 7.46
CA HIS A 389 16.21 -10.38 8.00
C HIS A 389 16.85 -9.01 7.73
N THR A 390 17.38 -8.79 6.53
CA THR A 390 18.15 -7.61 6.16
C THR A 390 17.70 -7.04 4.83
N VAL A 391 18.11 -5.79 4.57
CA VAL A 391 18.00 -5.17 3.24
C VAL A 391 19.41 -4.89 2.72
N ASN A 392 19.74 -5.45 1.57
CA ASN A 392 20.99 -5.16 0.86
C ASN A 392 20.83 -3.88 0.05
N VAL A 393 21.83 -3.00 0.08
CA VAL A 393 21.91 -1.79 -0.74
C VAL A 393 23.03 -1.96 -1.74
N ILE A 394 22.68 -1.93 -3.02
CA ILE A 394 23.60 -2.03 -4.14
C ILE A 394 23.66 -0.67 -4.83
N GLN A 395 24.88 -0.18 -5.08
CA GLN A 395 25.15 1.04 -5.83
C GLN A 395 25.58 0.69 -7.25
N LYS A 396 24.93 1.32 -8.24
CA LYS A 396 25.36 1.31 -9.64
C LYS A 396 26.23 2.52 -9.92
N ASN A 397 27.41 2.31 -10.48
CA ASN A 397 28.33 3.35 -10.95
C ASN A 397 28.75 3.02 -12.38
N GLY A 398 28.17 3.71 -13.35
CA GLY A 398 28.32 3.32 -14.76
C GLY A 398 27.81 1.90 -14.99
N ASN A 399 28.68 1.02 -15.49
CA ASN A 399 28.37 -0.39 -15.76
C ASN A 399 28.86 -1.34 -14.64
N THR A 400 29.03 -0.84 -13.43
CA THR A 400 29.45 -1.65 -12.28
C THR A 400 28.44 -1.56 -11.16
N TRP A 401 28.21 -2.67 -10.45
CA TRP A 401 27.30 -2.78 -9.31
C TRP A 401 28.05 -3.31 -8.10
N THR A 402 27.94 -2.62 -6.99
CA THR A 402 28.63 -2.99 -5.75
C THR A 402 27.67 -2.94 -4.58
N ARG A 403 27.65 -4.00 -3.76
CA ARG A 403 26.95 -3.98 -2.48
C ARG A 403 27.69 -3.05 -1.52
N ILE A 404 27.07 -1.93 -1.16
CA ILE A 404 27.69 -0.88 -0.33
C ILE A 404 27.23 -0.92 1.13
N LYS A 405 26.05 -1.53 1.40
CA LYS A 405 25.49 -1.55 2.77
C LYS A 405 24.53 -2.73 2.95
N GLN A 406 24.46 -3.18 4.18
CA GLN A 406 23.44 -4.06 4.72
C GLN A 406 22.69 -3.28 5.80
N ILE A 407 21.37 -3.25 5.75
CA ILE A 407 20.51 -2.61 6.75
C ILE A 407 19.84 -3.73 7.54
N SER A 408 19.91 -3.62 8.87
CA SER A 408 19.20 -4.47 9.82
C SER A 408 18.42 -3.63 10.81
N HIS A 409 17.30 -4.15 11.29
CA HIS A 409 16.48 -3.51 12.31
C HIS A 409 15.82 -4.59 13.18
N ALA A 410 15.56 -4.29 14.44
CA ALA A 410 14.95 -5.24 15.37
C ALA A 410 13.54 -5.71 14.94
N GLY A 411 12.80 -4.84 14.22
CA GLY A 411 11.49 -5.18 13.65
C GLY A 411 11.53 -5.94 12.32
N PHE A 412 12.73 -6.22 11.77
CA PHE A 412 12.83 -6.99 10.54
C PHE A 412 12.73 -8.48 10.82
N ASN A 413 11.76 -9.12 10.19
CA ASN A 413 11.59 -10.57 10.30
C ASN A 413 11.12 -11.13 8.96
N MET A 414 11.90 -12.00 8.34
CA MET A 414 11.61 -12.62 7.04
C MET A 414 11.17 -11.60 5.97
N ILE A 415 12.04 -10.62 5.70
CA ILE A 415 11.76 -9.55 4.72
C ILE A 415 11.37 -10.16 3.38
N HIS A 416 10.16 -9.80 2.90
CA HIS A 416 9.60 -10.32 1.66
C HIS A 416 9.34 -9.22 0.62
N GLY A 417 8.49 -8.25 0.94
CA GLY A 417 8.20 -7.10 0.10
C GLY A 417 9.25 -6.01 0.25
N CYS A 418 9.51 -5.27 -0.83
CA CYS A 418 10.39 -4.11 -0.85
C CYS A 418 9.90 -3.16 -1.94
N ASP A 419 9.62 -1.91 -1.58
CA ASP A 419 9.29 -0.87 -2.54
C ASP A 419 9.86 0.48 -2.08
N ILE A 420 9.95 1.44 -2.99
CA ILE A 420 10.53 2.76 -2.74
C ILE A 420 9.53 3.87 -3.08
N THR A 421 9.54 4.95 -2.32
CA THR A 421 8.70 6.12 -2.61
C THR A 421 9.13 6.80 -3.90
N SER A 422 8.19 7.46 -4.59
CA SER A 422 8.44 8.13 -5.88
C SER A 422 9.44 9.29 -5.79
N ASP A 423 9.73 9.77 -4.59
CA ASP A 423 10.76 10.79 -4.30
C ASP A 423 12.10 10.19 -3.84
N ASP A 424 12.24 8.87 -3.87
CA ASP A 424 13.41 8.08 -3.46
C ASP A 424 13.86 8.27 -2.00
N ARG A 425 13.01 8.85 -1.15
CA ARG A 425 13.39 9.20 0.23
C ARG A 425 13.22 8.05 1.21
N TYR A 426 12.26 7.16 0.98
CA TYR A 426 11.94 6.06 1.88
C TYR A 426 11.84 4.75 1.13
N VAL A 427 12.35 3.70 1.75
CA VAL A 427 12.16 2.31 1.33
C VAL A 427 11.28 1.63 2.35
N TYR A 428 10.18 1.05 1.89
CA TYR A 428 9.28 0.25 2.71
C TYR A 428 9.57 -1.24 2.49
N VAL A 429 9.59 -1.99 3.55
CA VAL A 429 9.74 -3.45 3.50
C VAL A 429 8.66 -4.12 4.33
N SER A 430 8.15 -5.24 3.86
CA SER A 430 7.21 -6.07 4.61
C SER A 430 7.92 -7.27 5.23
N SER A 431 7.53 -7.61 6.46
CA SER A 431 7.96 -8.81 7.17
C SER A 431 6.85 -9.86 7.13
N ARG A 432 7.21 -11.15 6.89
CA ARG A 432 6.21 -12.23 6.80
C ARG A 432 5.77 -12.78 8.14
N ASN A 433 6.67 -12.80 9.14
CA ASN A 433 6.37 -13.30 10.47
C ASN A 433 6.74 -12.22 11.49
N THR A 434 5.73 -11.66 12.13
CA THR A 434 5.89 -10.79 13.29
C THR A 434 5.13 -11.44 14.45
N ASP A 435 5.86 -12.08 15.37
CA ASP A 435 5.40 -12.49 16.71
C ASP A 435 4.01 -13.15 16.79
N GLY A 436 3.76 -14.12 15.91
CA GLY A 436 2.54 -14.92 15.95
C GLY A 436 1.32 -14.25 15.33
N MET A 437 1.43 -13.03 14.84
CA MET A 437 0.47 -12.50 13.89
C MET A 437 0.92 -12.92 12.49
N SER A 438 0.19 -13.85 11.90
CA SER A 438 0.32 -14.21 10.49
C SER A 438 -0.09 -13.00 9.66
N GLY A 439 0.87 -12.17 9.29
CA GLY A 439 0.68 -11.07 8.36
C GLY A 439 1.01 -11.49 6.95
#